data_5e904e60e66663ff59de9027e928295a
#
_entry.id   5e904e60e66663ff59de9027e928295a
#
_cell.length_a   1.000
_cell.length_b   1.000
_cell.length_c   1.000
_cell.angle_alpha   90.00
_cell.angle_beta   90.00
_cell.angle_gamma   90.00
#
_symmetry.space_group_name_H-M   'P 1'
#
loop_
_entity.id
_entity.type
_entity.pdbx_description
1 polymer ?
#
loop_
_entity_poly.entity_id
_entity_poly.type
_entity_poly.pdbx_seq_one_letter_code
_entity_poly.pdbx_strand_id
1 'polypeptide(L)'
;MKNRVTKIPYGKNVYDNKEINAVIKTLKESTQMGKSVNNFEQKISKLFSKKFGLMVNSGSSALTLALKVMDFKKDSEIITPCLNFGTAVSSIMLSNLKPIFVDCKVETLQIDVKKIEEKITKKTKALLIPNLIGNLPNWAKIRKLANKHKLMVIEDSADTLGATINNKPSGRFSDISITSFYGSHIISCAGNGGMFLTNNKNFFTRAKVLRSWGRMSTLIKDSENINKRLGIKLKGYDYDRKFVFSEAGYNFEPSEVGASFGLIQLKKFKKFNMLRNRNFKLHLNFFKKYPSYFIVPKIEKNVSTNFLAYPIILKNNLKFSRKQFQIHLEKNNIQTRPIFSGNSLRHPAFSSLINKTNKLNLFPNSDYIMKYGLLIGCHQGLNKKDISYIHSKIVNFIK
;
A
#
# COMPACT_ATOMS: atom_id res chain seq x y z
N MET A 1 -4.70 -1.65 -43.43
CA MET A 1 -4.04 -2.01 -42.16
C MET A 1 -5.00 -1.76 -41.00
N LYS A 2 -5.53 -2.80 -40.33
CA LYS A 2 -6.34 -2.60 -39.11
C LYS A 2 -5.46 -1.96 -38.05
N ASN A 3 -5.73 -0.71 -37.65
CA ASN A 3 -5.08 -0.04 -36.52
C ASN A 3 -5.16 -0.98 -35.29
N ARG A 4 -4.06 -1.66 -35.00
CA ARG A 4 -3.93 -2.50 -33.80
C ARG A 4 -4.11 -1.57 -32.61
N VAL A 5 -5.27 -1.56 -31.98
CA VAL A 5 -5.51 -0.77 -30.76
C VAL A 5 -4.48 -1.21 -29.73
N THR A 6 -3.62 -0.30 -29.34
CA THR A 6 -2.59 -0.54 -28.34
C THR A 6 -3.27 -0.93 -27.02
N LYS A 7 -2.78 -1.97 -26.35
CA LYS A 7 -3.32 -2.43 -25.08
C LYS A 7 -3.33 -1.29 -24.05
N ILE A 8 -4.50 -1.01 -23.47
CA ILE A 8 -4.67 -0.05 -22.37
C ILE A 8 -4.43 -0.78 -21.06
N PRO A 9 -3.28 -0.57 -20.39
CA PRO A 9 -2.94 -1.31 -19.20
C PRO A 9 -3.72 -0.80 -17.98
N TYR A 10 -3.96 -1.71 -17.02
CA TYR A 10 -4.50 -1.39 -15.71
C TYR A 10 -3.56 -0.46 -14.90
N GLY A 11 -2.27 -0.72 -14.94
CA GLY A 11 -1.22 0.05 -14.31
C GLY A 11 0.00 0.15 -15.22
N LYS A 12 0.70 1.27 -15.18
CA LYS A 12 1.88 1.52 -16.00
C LYS A 12 2.89 2.35 -15.24
N ASN A 13 4.12 1.89 -15.21
CA ASN A 13 5.25 2.72 -14.80
C ASN A 13 5.55 3.74 -15.92
N VAL A 14 5.56 5.02 -15.58
CA VAL A 14 5.78 6.13 -16.52
C VAL A 14 7.08 6.83 -16.16
N TYR A 15 8.09 6.69 -16.98
CA TYR A 15 9.41 7.30 -16.82
C TYR A 15 9.99 7.73 -18.17
N ASP A 16 11.06 8.49 -18.14
CA ASP A 16 11.79 8.95 -19.31
C ASP A 16 13.32 8.86 -19.07
N ASN A 17 14.10 9.47 -19.94
CA ASN A 17 15.58 9.46 -19.86
C ASN A 17 16.13 10.05 -18.55
N LYS A 18 15.36 10.83 -17.80
CA LYS A 18 15.84 11.40 -16.53
C LYS A 18 16.01 10.31 -15.46
N GLU A 19 15.07 9.37 -15.37
CA GLU A 19 15.20 8.20 -14.50
C GLU A 19 16.31 7.26 -14.97
N ILE A 20 16.39 7.01 -16.28
CA ILE A 20 17.44 6.16 -16.87
C ILE A 20 18.83 6.74 -16.55
N ASN A 21 19.04 8.03 -16.79
CA ASN A 21 20.31 8.69 -16.51
C ASN A 21 20.66 8.70 -15.02
N ALA A 22 19.67 8.82 -14.12
CA ALA A 22 19.91 8.73 -12.68
C ALA A 22 20.39 7.32 -12.29
N VAL A 23 19.82 6.28 -12.88
CA VAL A 23 20.24 4.88 -12.67
C VAL A 23 21.67 4.67 -13.21
N ILE A 24 21.96 5.09 -14.43
CA ILE A 24 23.31 4.98 -15.05
C ILE A 24 24.35 5.68 -14.16
N LYS A 25 24.04 6.88 -13.66
CA LYS A 25 24.93 7.61 -12.76
C LYS A 25 25.21 6.80 -11.49
N THR A 26 24.18 6.26 -10.86
CA THR A 26 24.32 5.45 -9.63
C THR A 26 25.16 4.20 -9.86
N LEU A 27 24.97 3.52 -11.01
CA LEU A 27 25.77 2.34 -11.37
C LEU A 27 27.27 2.68 -11.55
N LYS A 28 27.59 3.89 -12.05
CA LYS A 28 28.97 4.35 -12.20
C LYS A 28 29.63 4.80 -10.89
N GLU A 29 28.85 5.28 -9.93
CA GLU A 29 29.34 5.81 -8.65
C GLU A 29 29.40 4.73 -7.57
N SER A 30 28.26 4.23 -7.12
CA SER A 30 28.15 3.17 -6.11
C SER A 30 26.72 2.61 -6.07
N THR A 31 26.61 1.29 -5.97
CA THR A 31 25.33 0.59 -5.74
C THR A 31 25.07 0.29 -4.26
N GLN A 32 26.02 0.59 -3.40
CA GLN A 32 25.83 0.43 -1.96
C GLN A 32 24.79 1.42 -1.44
N MET A 33 23.93 0.98 -0.53
CA MET A 33 22.92 1.82 0.12
C MET A 33 23.53 3.07 0.73
N GLY A 34 23.11 4.27 0.31
CA GLY A 34 23.78 5.50 0.68
C GLY A 34 22.93 6.76 0.48
N LYS A 35 23.47 7.68 -0.32
CA LYS A 35 22.95 9.05 -0.48
C LYS A 35 21.55 9.11 -1.07
N SER A 36 21.24 8.30 -2.09
CA SER A 36 19.92 8.34 -2.74
C SER A 36 18.84 7.78 -1.81
N VAL A 37 19.13 6.67 -1.12
CA VAL A 37 18.23 6.10 -0.10
C VAL A 37 17.96 7.13 0.99
N ASN A 38 18.99 7.72 1.61
CA ASN A 38 18.83 8.71 2.67
C ASN A 38 17.99 9.93 2.23
N ASN A 39 18.24 10.46 1.04
CA ASN A 39 17.49 11.59 0.49
C ASN A 39 16.02 11.21 0.20
N PHE A 40 15.78 10.00 -0.27
CA PHE A 40 14.44 9.52 -0.57
C PHE A 40 13.64 9.30 0.72
N GLU A 41 14.25 8.69 1.75
CA GLU A 41 13.67 8.53 3.09
C GLU A 41 13.20 9.86 3.68
N GLN A 42 14.06 10.90 3.65
CA GLN A 42 13.74 12.22 4.15
C GLN A 42 12.59 12.90 3.39
N LYS A 43 12.53 12.74 2.06
CA LYS A 43 11.49 13.37 1.25
C LYS A 43 10.14 12.68 1.42
N ILE A 44 10.13 11.35 1.48
CA ILE A 44 8.91 10.58 1.67
C ILE A 44 8.36 10.78 3.08
N SER A 45 9.20 10.78 4.12
CA SER A 45 8.74 11.00 5.50
C SER A 45 7.99 12.33 5.67
N LYS A 46 8.44 13.39 4.99
CA LYS A 46 7.76 14.70 4.98
C LYS A 46 6.34 14.63 4.42
N LEU A 47 6.10 13.83 3.38
CA LEU A 47 4.75 13.67 2.78
C LEU A 47 3.75 13.04 3.76
N PHE A 48 4.23 12.27 4.73
CA PHE A 48 3.40 11.63 5.77
C PHE A 48 3.40 12.38 7.11
N SER A 49 4.06 13.55 7.21
CA SER A 49 4.31 14.23 8.50
C SER A 49 4.95 13.30 9.53
N LYS A 50 5.92 12.48 9.11
CA LYS A 50 6.70 11.61 9.98
C LYS A 50 8.12 12.14 10.15
N LYS A 51 8.69 11.94 11.35
CA LYS A 51 10.07 12.33 11.66
C LYS A 51 11.07 11.38 11.00
N PHE A 52 10.72 10.09 10.91
CA PHE A 52 11.61 9.03 10.44
C PHE A 52 10.98 8.27 9.28
N GLY A 53 11.76 8.07 8.23
CA GLY A 53 11.48 7.17 7.12
C GLY A 53 12.60 6.17 6.95
N LEU A 54 12.26 4.92 6.70
CA LEU A 54 13.18 3.82 6.46
C LEU A 54 12.76 3.11 5.17
N MET A 55 13.56 3.27 4.13
CA MET A 55 13.31 2.58 2.85
C MET A 55 13.60 1.09 2.99
N VAL A 56 12.76 0.28 2.36
CA VAL A 56 12.86 -1.18 2.29
C VAL A 56 12.63 -1.66 0.88
N ASN A 57 12.92 -2.93 0.60
CA ASN A 57 12.83 -3.53 -0.72
C ASN A 57 11.39 -3.70 -1.25
N SER A 58 10.35 -3.63 -0.38
CA SER A 58 8.95 -3.70 -0.80
C SER A 58 7.99 -3.13 0.25
N GLY A 59 6.75 -2.78 -0.18
CA GLY A 59 5.67 -2.42 0.76
C GLY A 59 5.32 -3.57 1.72
N SER A 60 5.41 -4.82 1.28
CA SER A 60 5.18 -6.01 2.13
C SER A 60 6.21 -6.10 3.25
N SER A 61 7.48 -5.82 2.96
CA SER A 61 8.53 -5.75 3.98
C SER A 61 8.29 -4.61 4.96
N ALA A 62 7.79 -3.46 4.50
CA ALA A 62 7.41 -2.36 5.38
C ALA A 62 6.27 -2.74 6.33
N LEU A 63 5.25 -3.47 5.85
CA LEU A 63 4.17 -4.01 6.71
C LEU A 63 4.70 -4.99 7.76
N THR A 64 5.59 -5.90 7.35
CA THR A 64 6.21 -6.86 8.27
C THR A 64 7.01 -6.13 9.36
N LEU A 65 7.82 -5.14 8.99
CA LEU A 65 8.55 -4.33 9.97
C LEU A 65 7.60 -3.58 10.90
N ALA A 66 6.51 -3.01 10.38
CA ALA A 66 5.52 -2.28 11.18
C ALA A 66 4.94 -3.14 12.31
N LEU A 67 4.70 -4.41 12.05
CA LEU A 67 4.19 -5.35 13.06
C LEU A 67 5.29 -5.84 14.00
N LYS A 68 6.48 -6.14 13.47
CA LYS A 68 7.59 -6.68 14.25
C LYS A 68 8.17 -5.68 15.25
N VAL A 69 8.27 -4.38 14.90
CA VAL A 69 8.82 -3.37 15.84
C VAL A 69 7.92 -3.12 17.05
N MET A 70 6.63 -3.46 16.97
CA MET A 70 5.69 -3.28 18.08
C MET A 70 5.80 -4.36 19.15
N ASP A 71 6.43 -5.48 18.84
CA ASP A 71 6.73 -6.59 19.77
C ASP A 71 5.52 -7.13 20.54
N PHE A 72 4.39 -7.24 19.85
CA PHE A 72 3.19 -7.79 20.45
C PHE A 72 3.36 -9.27 20.79
N LYS A 73 2.77 -9.69 21.92
CA LYS A 73 2.72 -11.11 22.31
C LYS A 73 2.05 -11.94 21.22
N LYS A 74 2.52 -13.18 21.06
CA LYS A 74 1.89 -14.17 20.19
C LYS A 74 0.37 -14.19 20.42
N ASP A 75 -0.39 -14.37 19.35
CA ASP A 75 -1.87 -14.40 19.35
C ASP A 75 -2.55 -13.07 19.73
N SER A 76 -1.81 -11.96 19.84
CA SER A 76 -2.42 -10.63 19.91
C SER A 76 -3.23 -10.34 18.63
N GLU A 77 -4.34 -9.66 18.80
CA GLU A 77 -5.28 -9.42 17.72
C GLU A 77 -5.01 -8.08 17.02
N ILE A 78 -5.05 -8.13 15.69
CA ILE A 78 -4.92 -6.96 14.81
C ILE A 78 -6.20 -6.84 13.98
N ILE A 79 -6.94 -5.75 14.16
CA ILE A 79 -8.15 -5.50 13.39
C ILE A 79 -7.76 -4.92 12.02
N THR A 80 -8.33 -5.51 10.95
CA THR A 80 -8.10 -5.11 9.56
C THR A 80 -9.36 -5.34 8.73
N PRO A 81 -9.58 -4.64 7.58
CA PRO A 81 -10.73 -4.95 6.74
C PRO A 81 -10.59 -6.32 6.08
N CYS A 82 -11.73 -7.00 5.87
CA CYS A 82 -11.78 -8.27 5.14
C CYS A 82 -11.43 -8.08 3.63
N LEU A 83 -11.87 -6.96 3.04
CA LEU A 83 -11.41 -6.52 1.74
C LEU A 83 -10.02 -5.89 1.87
N ASN A 84 -8.98 -6.60 1.44
CA ASN A 84 -7.60 -6.17 1.60
C ASN A 84 -6.71 -6.69 0.47
N PHE A 85 -5.46 -6.26 0.45
CA PHE A 85 -4.42 -6.96 -0.31
C PHE A 85 -3.86 -8.11 0.54
N GLY A 86 -3.59 -9.26 -0.09
CA GLY A 86 -3.23 -10.48 0.63
C GLY A 86 -2.04 -10.35 1.58
N THR A 87 -1.02 -9.54 1.22
CA THR A 87 0.16 -9.38 2.08
C THR A 87 -0.11 -8.61 3.38
N ALA A 88 -1.15 -7.78 3.45
CA ALA A 88 -1.54 -7.17 4.72
C ALA A 88 -2.00 -8.24 5.74
N VAL A 89 -2.81 -9.20 5.28
CA VAL A 89 -3.25 -10.35 6.10
C VAL A 89 -2.08 -11.28 6.40
N SER A 90 -1.28 -11.64 5.39
CA SER A 90 -0.11 -12.52 5.55
C SER A 90 0.90 -11.95 6.53
N SER A 91 1.17 -10.64 6.51
CA SER A 91 2.12 -10.01 7.44
C SER A 91 1.67 -10.16 8.90
N ILE A 92 0.36 -10.09 9.18
CA ILE A 92 -0.19 -10.35 10.52
C ILE A 92 0.08 -11.80 10.92
N MET A 93 -0.27 -12.76 10.07
CA MET A 93 -0.10 -14.19 10.34
C MET A 93 1.36 -14.59 10.54
N LEU A 94 2.25 -14.14 9.63
CA LEU A 94 3.69 -14.42 9.69
C LEU A 94 4.39 -13.71 10.86
N SER A 95 3.71 -12.77 11.51
CA SER A 95 4.16 -12.15 12.76
C SER A 95 3.66 -12.89 14.01
N ASN A 96 3.02 -14.06 13.85
CA ASN A 96 2.38 -14.83 14.92
C ASN A 96 1.23 -14.07 15.64
N LEU A 97 0.55 -13.18 14.89
CA LEU A 97 -0.59 -12.38 15.36
C LEU A 97 -1.87 -12.87 14.71
N LYS A 98 -3.02 -12.52 15.28
CA LYS A 98 -4.35 -12.94 14.79
C LYS A 98 -5.05 -11.79 14.06
N PRO A 99 -5.34 -11.89 12.75
CA PRO A 99 -6.20 -10.93 12.08
C PRO A 99 -7.66 -11.10 12.54
N ILE A 100 -8.26 -9.99 12.94
CA ILE A 100 -9.69 -9.87 13.23
C ILE A 100 -10.29 -9.00 12.14
N PHE A 101 -11.23 -9.56 11.38
CA PHE A 101 -11.77 -8.87 10.23
C PHE A 101 -12.99 -8.02 10.55
N VAL A 102 -13.06 -6.88 9.87
CA VAL A 102 -14.23 -6.00 9.81
C VAL A 102 -14.63 -5.85 8.34
N ASP A 103 -15.94 -5.83 8.07
CA ASP A 103 -16.42 -5.62 6.70
C ASP A 103 -16.16 -4.20 6.22
N CYS A 104 -16.21 -4.01 4.91
CA CYS A 104 -16.05 -2.71 4.27
C CYS A 104 -17.40 -2.10 3.86
N LYS A 105 -17.39 -0.87 3.39
CA LYS A 105 -18.51 -0.22 2.69
C LYS A 105 -18.31 -0.34 1.19
N VAL A 106 -19.36 -0.78 0.49
CA VAL A 106 -19.29 -1.01 -0.96
C VAL A 106 -18.91 0.26 -1.73
N GLU A 107 -19.50 1.41 -1.36
CA GLU A 107 -19.30 2.66 -2.09
C GLU A 107 -17.93 3.29 -1.87
N THR A 108 -17.32 3.06 -0.71
CA THR A 108 -16.01 3.64 -0.38
C THR A 108 -14.86 2.66 -0.55
N LEU A 109 -15.14 1.35 -0.52
CA LEU A 109 -14.17 0.26 -0.44
C LEU A 109 -13.32 0.28 0.85
N GLN A 110 -13.69 1.13 1.79
CA GLN A 110 -12.95 1.29 3.05
C GLN A 110 -13.63 0.52 4.17
N ILE A 111 -12.86 0.17 5.20
CA ILE A 111 -13.38 -0.47 6.42
C ILE A 111 -14.60 0.29 6.98
N ASP A 112 -15.62 -0.43 7.42
CA ASP A 112 -16.72 0.19 8.14
C ASP A 112 -16.30 0.52 9.59
N VAL A 113 -15.89 1.78 9.78
CA VAL A 113 -15.40 2.27 11.08
C VAL A 113 -16.39 2.06 12.21
N LYS A 114 -17.71 2.02 11.92
CA LYS A 114 -18.75 1.80 12.93
C LYS A 114 -18.73 0.37 13.51
N LYS A 115 -18.19 -0.58 12.73
CA LYS A 115 -18.10 -2.00 13.12
C LYS A 115 -16.77 -2.38 13.78
N ILE A 116 -15.83 -1.44 13.94
CA ILE A 116 -14.53 -1.73 14.54
C ILE A 116 -14.68 -2.01 16.04
N GLU A 117 -15.43 -1.17 16.74
CA GLU A 117 -15.49 -1.18 18.20
C GLU A 117 -16.04 -2.49 18.76
N GLU A 118 -17.04 -3.09 18.12
CA GLU A 118 -17.63 -4.39 18.49
C GLU A 118 -16.67 -5.58 18.36
N LYS A 119 -15.57 -5.42 17.62
CA LYS A 119 -14.53 -6.44 17.43
C LYS A 119 -13.35 -6.29 18.39
N ILE A 120 -13.33 -5.24 19.20
CA ILE A 120 -12.23 -5.01 20.16
C ILE A 120 -12.38 -5.93 21.36
N THR A 121 -11.31 -6.63 21.68
CA THR A 121 -11.18 -7.48 22.88
C THR A 121 -9.97 -7.06 23.72
N LYS A 122 -9.75 -7.66 24.87
CA LYS A 122 -8.53 -7.46 25.70
C LYS A 122 -7.25 -7.88 24.97
N LYS A 123 -7.35 -8.74 23.93
CA LYS A 123 -6.22 -9.19 23.10
C LYS A 123 -5.93 -8.23 21.93
N THR A 124 -6.83 -7.34 21.59
CA THR A 124 -6.64 -6.38 20.49
C THR A 124 -5.54 -5.39 20.85
N LYS A 125 -4.56 -5.22 19.96
CA LYS A 125 -3.38 -4.35 20.16
C LYS A 125 -3.23 -3.28 19.10
N ALA A 126 -3.69 -3.53 17.87
CA ALA A 126 -3.57 -2.54 16.81
C ALA A 126 -4.69 -2.64 15.77
N LEU A 127 -4.81 -1.55 15.03
CA LEU A 127 -5.59 -1.43 13.79
C LEU A 127 -4.59 -1.36 12.62
N LEU A 128 -4.71 -2.24 11.62
CA LEU A 128 -3.98 -2.16 10.36
C LEU A 128 -4.99 -1.83 9.26
N ILE A 129 -4.99 -0.59 8.80
CA ILE A 129 -6.03 -0.05 7.91
C ILE A 129 -5.40 0.47 6.61
N PRO A 130 -5.77 -0.10 5.44
CA PRO A 130 -5.32 0.40 4.16
C PRO A 130 -6.12 1.62 3.70
N ASN A 131 -5.45 2.52 2.98
CA ASN A 131 -6.03 3.50 2.08
C ASN A 131 -6.32 2.83 0.72
N LEU A 132 -7.26 1.90 0.71
CA LEU A 132 -7.44 0.94 -0.39
C LEU A 132 -7.78 1.64 -1.70
N ILE A 133 -7.04 1.31 -2.76
CA ILE A 133 -7.14 1.90 -4.11
C ILE A 133 -6.88 3.41 -4.12
N GLY A 134 -6.38 3.97 -3.02
CA GLY A 134 -6.14 5.40 -2.86
C GLY A 134 -7.32 6.18 -2.28
N ASN A 135 -8.46 5.55 -1.97
CA ASN A 135 -9.50 6.19 -1.17
C ASN A 135 -9.12 6.11 0.32
N LEU A 136 -9.61 7.06 1.12
CA LEU A 136 -9.26 7.13 2.54
C LEU A 136 -10.47 6.79 3.41
N PRO A 137 -10.29 5.99 4.48
CA PRO A 137 -11.30 5.83 5.53
C PRO A 137 -11.39 7.10 6.39
N ASN A 138 -12.36 7.15 7.28
CA ASN A 138 -12.46 8.26 8.23
C ASN A 138 -11.38 8.15 9.32
N TRP A 139 -10.18 8.59 9.00
CA TRP A 139 -9.01 8.51 9.87
C TRP A 139 -9.20 9.23 11.22
N ALA A 140 -9.93 10.33 11.26
CA ALA A 140 -10.20 11.03 12.51
C ALA A 140 -11.01 10.16 13.49
N LYS A 141 -12.03 9.45 12.99
CA LYS A 141 -12.81 8.50 13.80
C LYS A 141 -11.98 7.30 14.21
N ILE A 142 -11.16 6.77 13.32
CA ILE A 142 -10.24 5.65 13.59
C ILE A 142 -9.28 6.05 14.72
N ARG A 143 -8.63 7.22 14.63
CA ARG A 143 -7.71 7.68 15.67
C ARG A 143 -8.40 7.91 17.01
N LYS A 144 -9.60 8.51 17.00
CA LYS A 144 -10.41 8.70 18.24
C LYS A 144 -10.71 7.36 18.91
N LEU A 145 -11.13 6.37 18.13
CA LEU A 145 -11.42 5.03 18.61
C LEU A 145 -10.16 4.35 19.17
N ALA A 146 -9.06 4.40 18.42
CA ALA A 146 -7.79 3.81 18.85
C ALA A 146 -7.28 4.43 20.16
N ASN A 147 -7.43 5.75 20.33
CA ASN A 147 -7.05 6.41 21.58
C ASN A 147 -7.93 5.95 22.76
N LYS A 148 -9.25 5.82 22.57
CA LYS A 148 -10.19 5.32 23.57
C LYS A 148 -9.79 3.93 24.09
N HIS A 149 -9.34 3.06 23.20
CA HIS A 149 -8.99 1.67 23.52
C HIS A 149 -7.48 1.42 23.63
N LYS A 150 -6.65 2.47 23.63
CA LYS A 150 -5.18 2.39 23.71
C LYS A 150 -4.56 1.47 22.65
N LEU A 151 -5.10 1.52 21.42
CA LEU A 151 -4.64 0.71 20.29
C LEU A 151 -3.62 1.48 19.44
N MET A 152 -2.63 0.76 18.93
CA MET A 152 -1.73 1.27 17.90
C MET A 152 -2.44 1.33 16.54
N VAL A 153 -2.03 2.25 15.68
CA VAL A 153 -2.59 2.42 14.34
C VAL A 153 -1.50 2.32 13.30
N ILE A 154 -1.64 1.35 12.39
CA ILE A 154 -0.81 1.18 11.20
C ILE A 154 -1.64 1.63 10.00
N GLU A 155 -1.17 2.64 9.29
CA GLU A 155 -1.71 3.10 8.02
C GLU A 155 -0.96 2.41 6.88
N ASP A 156 -1.68 1.66 6.06
CA ASP A 156 -1.14 1.13 4.81
C ASP A 156 -1.54 2.05 3.64
N SER A 157 -0.58 2.83 3.18
CA SER A 157 -0.70 3.75 2.05
C SER A 157 0.02 3.23 0.79
N ALA A 158 0.04 1.90 0.57
CA ALA A 158 0.64 1.34 -0.64
C ALA A 158 -0.03 1.89 -1.92
N ASP A 159 -1.32 2.14 -1.89
CA ASP A 159 -2.15 2.53 -3.03
C ASP A 159 -2.26 4.06 -3.22
N THR A 160 -1.70 4.86 -2.33
CA THR A 160 -1.69 6.33 -2.42
C THR A 160 -0.39 6.91 -1.87
N LEU A 161 -0.07 8.14 -2.29
CA LEU A 161 1.12 8.85 -1.82
C LEU A 161 0.75 10.31 -1.55
N GLY A 162 1.16 10.83 -0.38
CA GLY A 162 0.93 12.23 -0.03
C GLY A 162 -0.55 12.63 0.08
N ALA A 163 -1.42 11.68 0.45
CA ALA A 163 -2.83 11.95 0.67
C ALA A 163 -3.05 12.83 1.90
N THR A 164 -4.06 13.72 1.82
CA THR A 164 -4.37 14.66 2.90
C THR A 164 -5.85 14.64 3.27
N ILE A 165 -6.13 14.95 4.52
CA ILE A 165 -7.47 15.19 5.06
C ILE A 165 -7.46 16.57 5.72
N ASN A 166 -8.37 17.47 5.32
CA ASN A 166 -8.35 18.87 5.74
C ASN A 166 -6.96 19.51 5.57
N ASN A 167 -6.31 19.27 4.41
CA ASN A 167 -4.97 19.74 4.05
C ASN A 167 -3.84 19.25 4.98
N LYS A 168 -4.09 18.24 5.82
CA LYS A 168 -3.06 17.62 6.68
C LYS A 168 -2.77 16.20 6.21
N PRO A 169 -1.50 15.78 6.11
CA PRO A 169 -1.15 14.42 5.69
C PRO A 169 -1.84 13.33 6.50
N SER A 170 -2.31 12.26 5.83
CA SER A 170 -3.02 11.15 6.47
C SER A 170 -2.17 10.46 7.55
N GLY A 171 -0.86 10.40 7.36
CA GLY A 171 0.08 9.84 8.33
C GLY A 171 0.00 10.43 9.74
N ARG A 172 -0.59 11.62 9.92
CA ARG A 172 -0.79 12.20 11.26
C ARG A 172 -1.73 11.39 12.15
N PHE A 173 -2.58 10.57 11.56
CA PHE A 173 -3.55 9.77 12.31
C PHE A 173 -3.03 8.38 12.70
N SER A 174 -1.85 7.99 12.26
CA SER A 174 -1.24 6.68 12.53
C SER A 174 0.02 6.78 13.38
N ASP A 175 0.38 5.71 14.07
CA ASP A 175 1.65 5.57 14.79
C ASP A 175 2.76 5.16 13.82
N ILE A 176 2.40 4.27 12.89
CA ILE A 176 3.25 3.85 11.77
C ILE A 176 2.45 4.01 10.47
N SER A 177 3.07 4.57 9.45
CA SER A 177 2.58 4.52 8.07
C SER A 177 3.54 3.70 7.23
N ILE A 178 3.01 2.98 6.23
CA ILE A 178 3.81 2.37 5.19
C ILE A 178 3.36 2.84 3.81
N THR A 179 4.25 2.78 2.83
CA THR A 179 3.88 2.95 1.43
C THR A 179 4.73 2.06 0.53
N SER A 180 4.32 1.92 -0.71
CA SER A 180 4.95 1.04 -1.71
C SER A 180 5.36 1.81 -2.95
N PHE A 181 6.45 1.38 -3.57
CA PHE A 181 6.99 1.90 -4.83
C PHE A 181 7.08 0.80 -5.87
N TYR A 182 6.13 -0.15 -5.84
CA TYR A 182 5.99 -1.18 -6.85
C TYR A 182 5.71 -0.57 -8.23
N GLY A 183 6.06 -1.29 -9.31
CA GLY A 183 6.07 -0.76 -10.68
C GLY A 183 4.76 -0.15 -11.20
N SER A 184 3.59 -0.53 -10.66
CA SER A 184 2.29 0.02 -11.04
C SER A 184 1.73 1.06 -10.06
N HIS A 185 2.43 1.37 -8.97
CA HIS A 185 1.99 2.32 -7.96
C HIS A 185 2.13 3.79 -8.43
N ILE A 186 1.84 4.74 -7.54
CA ILE A 186 1.79 6.18 -7.87
C ILE A 186 3.13 6.67 -8.41
N ILE A 187 4.21 6.29 -7.72
CA ILE A 187 5.60 6.37 -8.17
C ILE A 187 6.27 5.03 -7.95
N SER A 188 7.36 4.76 -8.65
CA SER A 188 8.09 3.50 -8.56
C SER A 188 9.57 3.74 -8.25
N CYS A 189 10.21 2.72 -7.66
CA CYS A 189 11.66 2.68 -7.47
C CYS A 189 12.28 1.61 -8.37
N ALA A 190 12.18 1.81 -9.70
CA ALA A 190 12.65 0.86 -10.73
C ALA A 190 12.01 -0.54 -10.63
N GLY A 191 10.75 -0.60 -10.18
CA GLY A 191 9.97 -1.84 -10.10
C GLY A 191 9.59 -2.27 -8.69
N ASN A 192 10.46 -2.11 -7.70
CA ASN A 192 10.22 -2.50 -6.32
C ASN A 192 10.69 -1.44 -5.33
N GLY A 193 10.12 -1.44 -4.14
CA GLY A 193 10.48 -0.57 -3.03
C GLY A 193 9.32 -0.40 -2.06
N GLY A 194 9.64 0.00 -0.85
CA GLY A 194 8.67 0.35 0.19
C GLY A 194 9.27 1.34 1.17
N MET A 195 8.45 1.87 2.05
CA MET A 195 8.88 2.77 3.11
C MET A 195 8.13 2.48 4.40
N PHE A 196 8.85 2.30 5.47
CA PHE A 196 8.36 2.31 6.84
C PHE A 196 8.53 3.72 7.41
N LEU A 197 7.51 4.25 8.08
CA LEU A 197 7.43 5.66 8.49
C LEU A 197 6.88 5.78 9.91
N THR A 198 7.57 6.51 10.79
CA THR A 198 7.12 6.68 12.18
C THR A 198 7.63 7.98 12.81
N ASN A 199 7.01 8.39 13.91
CA ASN A 199 7.53 9.44 14.80
C ASN A 199 8.26 8.86 16.03
N ASN A 200 8.14 7.56 16.27
CA ASN A 200 8.76 6.88 17.41
C ASN A 200 10.19 6.47 17.09
N LYS A 201 11.15 7.05 17.82
CA LYS A 201 12.59 6.77 17.65
C LYS A 201 12.94 5.31 17.94
N ASN A 202 12.30 4.68 18.93
CA ASN A 202 12.59 3.29 19.28
C ASN A 202 12.13 2.35 18.17
N PHE A 203 10.93 2.56 17.61
CA PHE A 203 10.45 1.80 16.44
C PHE A 203 11.38 1.96 15.23
N PHE A 204 11.82 3.19 14.96
CA PHE A 204 12.74 3.46 13.87
C PHE A 204 14.10 2.75 14.06
N THR A 205 14.67 2.85 15.27
CA THR A 205 15.95 2.21 15.60
C THR A 205 15.86 0.69 15.46
N ARG A 206 14.80 0.07 16.00
CA ARG A 206 14.58 -1.36 15.87
C ARG A 206 14.33 -1.78 14.43
N ALA A 207 13.54 -0.99 13.67
CA ALA A 207 13.31 -1.24 12.25
C ALA A 207 14.60 -1.26 11.44
N LYS A 208 15.58 -0.37 11.74
CA LYS A 208 16.90 -0.38 11.10
C LYS A 208 17.66 -1.68 11.35
N VAL A 209 17.62 -2.17 12.59
CA VAL A 209 18.27 -3.43 12.96
C VAL A 209 17.60 -4.59 12.22
N LEU A 210 16.28 -4.71 12.30
CA LEU A 210 15.50 -5.78 11.67
C LEU A 210 15.62 -5.78 10.14
N ARG A 211 15.66 -4.59 9.50
CA ARG A 211 15.85 -4.46 8.05
C ARG A 211 17.14 -5.11 7.56
N SER A 212 18.21 -4.96 8.34
CA SER A 212 19.57 -5.32 7.94
C SER A 212 20.08 -6.49 8.78
N TRP A 213 19.45 -7.64 8.62
CA TRP A 213 19.79 -8.94 9.21
C TRP A 213 19.79 -9.00 10.75
N GLY A 214 19.34 -7.98 11.47
CA GLY A 214 19.43 -7.92 12.92
C GLY A 214 20.81 -7.42 13.44
N ARG A 215 21.64 -6.82 12.57
CA ARG A 215 23.00 -6.35 12.92
C ARG A 215 22.99 -5.04 13.69
N MET A 216 23.73 -5.00 14.79
CA MET A 216 23.94 -3.79 15.60
C MET A 216 24.73 -2.70 14.86
N SER A 217 25.59 -3.08 13.90
CA SER A 217 26.42 -2.15 13.14
C SER A 217 25.62 -1.11 12.36
N THR A 218 24.34 -1.39 12.04
CA THR A 218 23.45 -0.44 11.38
C THR A 218 23.15 0.82 12.18
N LEU A 219 23.40 0.79 13.48
CA LEU A 219 23.20 1.91 14.41
C LEU A 219 24.47 2.75 14.63
N ILE A 220 25.62 2.27 14.14
CA ILE A 220 26.91 2.88 14.38
C ILE A 220 27.30 3.76 13.19
N LYS A 221 27.54 5.04 13.47
CA LYS A 221 28.13 5.94 12.47
C LYS A 221 29.57 5.51 12.22
N ASP A 222 29.98 5.46 10.95
CA ASP A 222 31.30 5.02 10.50
C ASP A 222 31.65 3.58 11.00
N SER A 223 30.71 2.66 10.76
CA SER A 223 30.83 1.25 11.20
C SER A 223 31.98 0.49 10.54
N GLU A 224 32.66 1.08 9.52
CA GLU A 224 33.90 0.54 8.91
C GLU A 224 35.14 0.95 9.65
N ASN A 225 35.09 1.93 10.57
CA ASN A 225 36.23 2.34 11.33
C ASN A 225 36.71 1.20 12.23
N ILE A 226 38.00 0.82 12.11
CA ILE A 226 38.61 -0.33 12.76
C ILE A 226 38.47 -0.28 14.28
N ASN A 227 38.65 0.90 14.89
CA ASN A 227 38.53 1.08 16.34
C ASN A 227 37.10 0.91 16.86
N LYS A 228 36.08 1.14 16.00
CA LYS A 228 34.65 0.92 16.32
C LYS A 228 34.23 -0.52 16.05
N ARG A 229 34.90 -1.20 15.12
CA ARG A 229 34.61 -2.59 14.73
C ARG A 229 35.15 -3.60 15.74
N LEU A 230 36.42 -3.52 16.07
CA LEU A 230 37.17 -4.59 16.75
C LEU A 230 37.18 -4.47 18.27
N GLY A 231 36.59 -3.44 18.84
CA GLY A 231 36.59 -3.21 20.29
C GLY A 231 35.47 -3.90 21.08
N ILE A 232 34.95 -5.06 20.63
CA ILE A 232 33.88 -5.75 21.35
C ILE A 232 34.26 -7.19 21.70
N LYS A 233 33.88 -7.60 22.92
CA LYS A 233 33.90 -9.01 23.34
C LYS A 233 32.51 -9.62 23.28
N LEU A 234 32.37 -10.75 22.56
CA LEU A 234 31.16 -11.53 22.50
C LEU A 234 31.34 -12.83 23.28
N LYS A 235 30.77 -12.87 24.51
CA LYS A 235 30.89 -14.01 25.44
C LYS A 235 32.35 -14.48 25.63
N GLY A 236 33.27 -13.50 25.79
CA GLY A 236 34.69 -13.77 26.04
C GLY A 236 35.59 -13.77 24.79
N TYR A 237 35.03 -13.82 23.60
CA TYR A 237 35.79 -13.78 22.35
C TYR A 237 35.88 -12.35 21.80
N ASP A 238 37.07 -11.92 21.36
CA ASP A 238 37.22 -10.69 20.58
C ASP A 238 36.55 -10.88 19.23
N TYR A 239 35.66 -9.95 18.85
CA TYR A 239 34.82 -10.13 17.68
C TYR A 239 34.61 -8.85 16.88
N ASP A 240 34.27 -8.99 15.61
CA ASP A 240 33.91 -7.87 14.76
C ASP A 240 32.45 -7.44 15.01
N ARG A 241 32.27 -6.24 15.55
CA ARG A 241 30.93 -5.66 15.84
C ARG A 241 30.02 -5.64 14.62
N LYS A 242 30.58 -5.60 13.42
CA LYS A 242 29.82 -5.63 12.17
C LYS A 242 28.97 -6.90 12.00
N PHE A 243 29.39 -7.99 12.61
CA PHE A 243 28.74 -9.28 12.57
C PHE A 243 28.08 -9.69 13.91
N VAL A 244 27.85 -8.72 14.79
CA VAL A 244 27.05 -8.96 16.00
C VAL A 244 25.58 -8.77 15.69
N PHE A 245 24.80 -9.82 15.84
CA PHE A 245 23.36 -9.84 15.64
C PHE A 245 22.66 -9.70 16.99
N SER A 246 21.86 -8.64 17.16
CA SER A 246 21.12 -8.40 18.40
C SER A 246 19.69 -8.95 18.35
N GLU A 247 19.16 -9.15 17.14
CA GLU A 247 17.85 -9.74 16.88
C GLU A 247 17.92 -10.64 15.64
N ALA A 248 16.97 -11.59 15.52
CA ALA A 248 16.74 -12.31 14.27
C ALA A 248 16.08 -11.34 13.27
N GLY A 249 16.84 -10.85 12.32
CA GLY A 249 16.38 -9.86 11.35
C GLY A 249 16.20 -10.42 9.95
N TYR A 250 15.92 -9.51 9.03
CA TYR A 250 15.60 -9.79 7.62
C TYR A 250 16.62 -9.12 6.70
N ASN A 251 16.71 -9.58 5.47
CA ASN A 251 17.28 -8.77 4.39
C ASN A 251 16.15 -8.02 3.67
N PHE A 252 15.79 -6.87 4.19
CA PHE A 252 14.83 -5.96 3.58
C PHE A 252 15.50 -4.68 3.07
N GLU A 253 16.80 -4.72 2.85
CA GLU A 253 17.54 -3.57 2.37
C GLU A 253 17.06 -3.12 0.98
N PRO A 254 16.90 -1.80 0.77
CA PRO A 254 16.51 -1.25 -0.51
C PRO A 254 17.70 -1.14 -1.46
N SER A 255 17.42 -0.93 -2.73
CA SER A 255 18.41 -0.64 -3.75
C SER A 255 18.71 0.85 -3.84
N GLU A 256 19.98 1.25 -3.84
CA GLU A 256 20.42 2.63 -4.13
C GLU A 256 19.98 3.06 -5.54
N VAL A 257 20.07 2.14 -6.52
CA VAL A 257 19.57 2.32 -7.89
C VAL A 257 18.07 2.61 -7.88
N GLY A 258 17.29 1.83 -7.12
CA GLY A 258 15.84 2.06 -6.99
C GLY A 258 15.52 3.42 -6.35
N ALA A 259 16.28 3.82 -5.33
CA ALA A 259 16.12 5.11 -4.68
C ALA A 259 16.44 6.28 -5.61
N SER A 260 17.50 6.18 -6.43
CA SER A 260 17.87 7.21 -7.40
C SER A 260 16.78 7.41 -8.47
N PHE A 261 16.21 6.32 -8.99
CA PHE A 261 15.05 6.34 -9.87
C PHE A 261 13.84 7.00 -9.16
N GLY A 262 13.54 6.59 -7.94
CA GLY A 262 12.44 7.10 -7.12
C GLY A 262 12.53 8.60 -6.84
N LEU A 263 13.74 9.15 -6.65
CA LEU A 263 13.95 10.58 -6.48
C LEU A 263 13.53 11.39 -7.72
N ILE A 264 13.74 10.87 -8.91
CA ILE A 264 13.28 11.53 -10.16
C ILE A 264 11.75 11.41 -10.30
N GLN A 265 11.20 10.22 -10.00
CA GLN A 265 9.74 10.02 -9.95
C GLN A 265 9.08 11.01 -8.98
N LEU A 266 9.67 11.22 -7.81
CA LEU A 266 9.17 12.15 -6.80
C LEU A 266 9.17 13.60 -7.30
N LYS A 267 10.16 14.02 -8.11
CA LYS A 267 10.12 15.33 -8.77
C LYS A 267 8.93 15.49 -9.73
N LYS A 268 8.47 14.39 -10.33
CA LYS A 268 7.31 14.37 -11.26
C LYS A 268 5.97 14.14 -10.52
N PHE A 269 5.98 13.88 -9.22
CA PHE A 269 4.82 13.46 -8.44
C PHE A 269 3.62 14.40 -8.56
N LYS A 270 3.81 15.73 -8.49
CA LYS A 270 2.72 16.72 -8.63
C LYS A 270 2.00 16.57 -9.98
N LYS A 271 2.74 16.38 -11.07
CA LYS A 271 2.18 16.13 -12.41
C LYS A 271 1.45 14.81 -12.47
N PHE A 272 2.00 13.74 -11.90
CA PHE A 272 1.37 12.42 -11.87
C PHE A 272 0.07 12.43 -11.08
N ASN A 273 0.05 13.09 -9.93
CA ASN A 273 -1.15 13.26 -9.12
C ASN A 273 -2.25 14.00 -9.89
N MET A 274 -1.92 15.11 -10.55
CA MET A 274 -2.87 15.86 -11.38
C MET A 274 -3.47 14.99 -12.49
N LEU A 275 -2.65 14.20 -13.21
CA LEU A 275 -3.11 13.36 -14.31
C LEU A 275 -3.99 12.20 -13.80
N ARG A 276 -3.62 11.53 -12.71
CA ARG A 276 -4.44 10.48 -12.08
C ARG A 276 -5.79 11.01 -11.64
N ASN A 277 -5.82 12.16 -10.97
CA ASN A 277 -7.07 12.78 -10.53
C ASN A 277 -7.95 13.23 -11.69
N ARG A 278 -7.37 13.75 -12.77
CA ARG A 278 -8.09 14.03 -14.02
C ARG A 278 -8.75 12.76 -14.56
N ASN A 279 -7.99 11.68 -14.71
CA ASN A 279 -8.48 10.42 -15.27
C ASN A 279 -9.56 9.81 -14.38
N PHE A 280 -9.37 9.82 -13.07
CA PHE A 280 -10.39 9.36 -12.11
C PHE A 280 -11.69 10.17 -12.22
N LYS A 281 -11.61 11.50 -12.30
CA LYS A 281 -12.78 12.38 -12.48
C LYS A 281 -13.50 12.13 -13.79
N LEU A 282 -12.79 11.86 -14.90
CA LEU A 282 -13.38 11.51 -16.18
C LEU A 282 -14.19 10.21 -16.07
N HIS A 283 -13.64 9.17 -15.45
CA HIS A 283 -14.37 7.93 -15.15
C HIS A 283 -15.58 8.20 -14.25
N LEU A 284 -15.39 8.91 -13.15
CA LEU A 284 -16.45 9.20 -12.19
C LEU A 284 -17.66 9.88 -12.86
N ASN A 285 -17.40 10.90 -13.70
CA ASN A 285 -18.44 11.64 -14.41
C ASN A 285 -19.13 10.75 -15.48
N PHE A 286 -18.42 9.83 -16.09
CA PHE A 286 -18.99 8.88 -17.03
C PHE A 286 -19.91 7.87 -16.30
N PHE A 287 -19.43 7.21 -15.26
CA PHE A 287 -20.21 6.18 -14.56
C PHE A 287 -21.45 6.73 -13.85
N LYS A 288 -21.41 8.00 -13.41
CA LYS A 288 -22.61 8.70 -12.86
C LYS A 288 -23.78 8.78 -13.84
N LYS A 289 -23.54 8.70 -15.15
CA LYS A 289 -24.61 8.72 -16.18
C LYS A 289 -25.36 7.39 -16.29
N TYR A 290 -24.84 6.32 -15.67
CA TYR A 290 -25.37 4.96 -15.77
C TYR A 290 -25.70 4.36 -14.38
N PRO A 291 -26.52 5.03 -13.56
CA PRO A 291 -26.77 4.60 -12.18
C PRO A 291 -27.55 3.29 -12.09
N SER A 292 -28.21 2.86 -13.19
CA SER A 292 -28.90 1.56 -13.25
C SER A 292 -27.93 0.37 -13.31
N TYR A 293 -26.68 0.59 -13.76
CA TYR A 293 -25.69 -0.46 -13.96
C TYR A 293 -24.59 -0.46 -12.88
N PHE A 294 -24.22 0.71 -12.36
CA PHE A 294 -23.01 0.87 -11.55
C PHE A 294 -23.26 1.53 -10.20
N ILE A 295 -22.54 1.06 -9.19
CA ILE A 295 -22.39 1.76 -7.93
C ILE A 295 -21.15 2.66 -8.07
N VAL A 296 -21.34 3.96 -7.92
CA VAL A 296 -20.28 4.97 -8.12
C VAL A 296 -19.47 5.13 -6.84
N PRO A 297 -18.13 5.15 -6.91
CA PRO A 297 -17.30 5.33 -5.73
C PRO A 297 -17.57 6.66 -5.02
N LYS A 298 -17.66 6.60 -3.69
CA LYS A 298 -17.84 7.76 -2.80
C LYS A 298 -16.51 8.11 -2.15
N ILE A 299 -16.16 9.39 -2.22
CA ILE A 299 -14.95 9.93 -1.59
C ILE A 299 -15.40 10.78 -0.39
N GLU A 300 -14.71 10.65 0.75
CA GLU A 300 -14.97 11.48 1.94
C GLU A 300 -14.70 12.96 1.62
N LYS A 301 -15.46 13.83 2.28
CA LYS A 301 -15.28 15.28 2.15
C LYS A 301 -13.89 15.71 2.67
N ASN A 302 -13.34 16.75 2.06
CA ASN A 302 -12.04 17.33 2.45
C ASN A 302 -10.83 16.38 2.34
N VAL A 303 -10.96 15.33 1.53
CA VAL A 303 -9.86 14.41 1.15
C VAL A 303 -9.25 14.85 -0.17
N SER A 304 -7.93 15.02 -0.18
CA SER A 304 -7.13 15.11 -1.39
C SER A 304 -6.24 13.86 -1.47
N THR A 305 -6.37 13.10 -2.55
CA THR A 305 -5.68 11.83 -2.73
C THR A 305 -5.33 11.58 -4.20
N ASN A 306 -4.62 10.51 -4.46
CA ASN A 306 -4.38 9.98 -5.80
C ASN A 306 -4.79 8.52 -5.81
N PHE A 307 -5.50 8.11 -6.87
CA PHE A 307 -6.06 6.78 -6.96
C PHE A 307 -5.12 5.84 -7.71
N LEU A 308 -4.95 4.62 -7.19
CA LEU A 308 -4.22 3.55 -7.86
C LEU A 308 -4.90 3.17 -9.17
N ALA A 309 -6.22 2.97 -9.12
CA ALA A 309 -7.06 2.55 -10.22
C ALA A 309 -8.50 3.08 -10.03
N TYR A 310 -9.35 2.94 -11.06
CA TYR A 310 -10.77 3.26 -10.94
C TYR A 310 -11.57 1.97 -10.66
N PRO A 311 -12.31 1.91 -9.55
CA PRO A 311 -13.16 0.76 -9.24
C PRO A 311 -14.49 0.85 -10.00
N ILE A 312 -14.83 -0.20 -10.71
CA ILE A 312 -16.17 -0.42 -11.28
C ILE A 312 -16.87 -1.45 -10.40
N ILE A 313 -18.04 -1.12 -9.88
CA ILE A 313 -18.86 -2.03 -9.10
C ILE A 313 -20.22 -2.15 -9.80
N LEU A 314 -20.52 -3.33 -10.28
CA LEU A 314 -21.78 -3.63 -10.94
C LEU A 314 -22.91 -3.76 -9.90
N LYS A 315 -24.13 -3.38 -10.28
CA LYS A 315 -25.33 -3.74 -9.52
C LYS A 315 -25.65 -5.23 -9.68
N ASN A 316 -26.34 -5.80 -8.70
CA ASN A 316 -26.60 -7.26 -8.63
C ASN A 316 -27.77 -7.73 -9.52
N ASN A 317 -28.57 -6.83 -10.07
CA ASN A 317 -29.79 -7.12 -10.85
C ASN A 317 -29.58 -7.01 -12.37
N LEU A 318 -28.35 -7.10 -12.85
CA LEU A 318 -28.03 -6.97 -14.27
C LEU A 318 -28.24 -8.29 -15.02
N LYS A 319 -28.62 -8.20 -16.32
CA LYS A 319 -28.75 -9.35 -17.22
C LYS A 319 -27.42 -10.01 -17.62
N PHE A 320 -26.28 -9.43 -17.18
CA PHE A 320 -24.94 -9.94 -17.43
C PHE A 320 -24.11 -10.04 -16.15
N SER A 321 -23.15 -10.93 -16.14
CA SER A 321 -22.22 -11.13 -15.03
C SER A 321 -20.99 -10.23 -15.13
N ARG A 322 -20.26 -10.03 -14.00
CA ARG A 322 -18.93 -9.41 -14.00
C ARG A 322 -17.97 -10.11 -14.96
N LYS A 323 -18.01 -11.46 -15.03
CA LYS A 323 -17.14 -12.24 -15.92
C LYS A 323 -17.38 -11.87 -17.40
N GLN A 324 -18.61 -11.79 -17.84
CA GLN A 324 -18.96 -11.40 -19.21
C GLN A 324 -18.48 -9.97 -19.52
N PHE A 325 -18.75 -9.03 -18.62
CA PHE A 325 -18.29 -7.65 -18.74
C PHE A 325 -16.75 -7.54 -18.78
N GLN A 326 -16.05 -8.26 -17.90
CA GLN A 326 -14.60 -8.32 -17.87
C GLN A 326 -14.01 -8.89 -19.17
N ILE A 327 -14.55 -10.00 -19.67
CA ILE A 327 -14.13 -10.62 -20.94
C ILE A 327 -14.32 -9.62 -22.11
N HIS A 328 -15.42 -8.89 -22.14
CA HIS A 328 -15.67 -7.87 -23.16
C HIS A 328 -14.59 -6.79 -23.14
N LEU A 329 -14.24 -6.25 -21.97
CA LEU A 329 -13.19 -5.24 -21.83
C LEU A 329 -11.81 -5.78 -22.26
N GLU A 330 -11.44 -6.96 -21.79
CA GLU A 330 -10.14 -7.58 -22.13
C GLU A 330 -10.03 -7.92 -23.63
N LYS A 331 -11.10 -8.40 -24.28
CA LYS A 331 -11.15 -8.63 -25.74
C LYS A 331 -11.02 -7.32 -26.53
N ASN A 332 -11.38 -6.19 -25.95
CA ASN A 332 -11.17 -4.85 -26.50
C ASN A 332 -9.86 -4.20 -26.06
N ASN A 333 -8.86 -4.97 -25.64
CA ASN A 333 -7.54 -4.51 -25.20
C ASN A 333 -7.56 -3.58 -23.97
N ILE A 334 -8.60 -3.61 -23.16
CA ILE A 334 -8.69 -2.87 -21.88
C ILE A 334 -8.39 -3.83 -20.74
N GLN A 335 -7.21 -3.68 -20.14
CA GLN A 335 -6.79 -4.56 -19.06
C GLN A 335 -7.58 -4.26 -17.77
N THR A 336 -8.05 -5.32 -17.11
CA THR A 336 -8.82 -5.25 -15.88
C THR A 336 -8.16 -6.06 -14.75
N ARG A 337 -8.56 -5.82 -13.51
CA ARG A 337 -8.17 -6.63 -12.34
C ARG A 337 -9.37 -6.78 -11.41
N PRO A 338 -9.44 -7.84 -10.59
CA PRO A 338 -10.36 -7.87 -9.46
C PRO A 338 -10.01 -6.77 -8.45
N ILE A 339 -10.93 -6.42 -7.57
CA ILE A 339 -10.66 -5.51 -6.46
C ILE A 339 -9.94 -6.32 -5.36
N PHE A 340 -8.63 -6.43 -5.48
CA PHE A 340 -7.72 -7.18 -4.60
C PHE A 340 -8.25 -8.58 -4.24
N SER A 341 -8.28 -8.93 -2.95
CA SER A 341 -8.80 -10.22 -2.49
C SER A 341 -10.34 -10.32 -2.55
N GLY A 342 -11.07 -9.20 -2.68
CA GLY A 342 -12.49 -9.24 -2.39
C GLY A 342 -12.71 -9.61 -0.92
N ASN A 343 -13.24 -10.82 -0.67
CA ASN A 343 -13.27 -11.39 0.68
C ASN A 343 -12.03 -12.26 0.92
N SER A 344 -11.11 -11.78 1.77
CA SER A 344 -9.85 -12.47 2.07
C SER A 344 -10.06 -13.91 2.56
N LEU A 345 -11.10 -14.18 3.35
CA LEU A 345 -11.37 -15.51 3.89
C LEU A 345 -11.79 -16.56 2.84
N ARG A 346 -12.11 -16.13 1.62
CA ARG A 346 -12.41 -17.06 0.51
C ARG A 346 -11.16 -17.57 -0.20
N HIS A 347 -10.00 -17.03 0.11
CA HIS A 347 -8.74 -17.48 -0.47
C HIS A 347 -8.17 -18.68 0.32
N PRO A 348 -7.67 -19.72 -0.37
CA PRO A 348 -7.10 -20.91 0.30
C PRO A 348 -6.04 -20.58 1.36
N ALA A 349 -5.19 -19.59 1.08
CA ALA A 349 -4.13 -19.14 2.00
C ALA A 349 -4.65 -18.65 3.38
N PHE A 350 -5.92 -18.27 3.48
CA PHE A 350 -6.52 -17.69 4.68
C PHE A 350 -7.66 -18.53 5.26
N SER A 351 -7.89 -19.75 4.75
CA SER A 351 -8.97 -20.63 5.19
C SER A 351 -8.86 -21.04 6.67
N SER A 352 -7.63 -21.16 7.18
CA SER A 352 -7.36 -21.44 8.59
C SER A 352 -7.81 -20.34 9.56
N LEU A 353 -8.09 -19.14 9.04
CA LEU A 353 -8.60 -18.02 9.84
C LEU A 353 -10.11 -18.06 10.04
N ILE A 354 -10.82 -18.96 9.35
CA ILE A 354 -12.27 -19.13 9.51
C ILE A 354 -12.56 -19.77 10.87
N ASN A 355 -13.28 -19.04 11.71
CA ASN A 355 -13.66 -19.46 13.07
C ASN A 355 -14.93 -18.72 13.51
N LYS A 356 -15.32 -18.82 14.79
CA LYS A 356 -16.52 -18.15 15.33
C LYS A 356 -16.53 -16.62 15.10
N THR A 357 -15.37 -15.97 15.13
CA THR A 357 -15.22 -14.52 14.97
C THR A 357 -15.14 -14.12 13.50
N ASN A 358 -14.57 -14.97 12.66
CA ASN A 358 -14.32 -14.74 11.23
C ASN A 358 -15.12 -15.71 10.36
N LYS A 359 -16.45 -15.76 10.51
CA LYS A 359 -17.33 -16.54 9.62
C LYS A 359 -17.48 -15.86 8.27
N LEU A 360 -17.53 -16.65 7.20
CA LEU A 360 -17.66 -16.13 5.82
C LEU A 360 -18.87 -15.19 5.64
N ASN A 361 -20.01 -15.53 6.23
CA ASN A 361 -21.24 -14.76 6.11
C ASN A 361 -21.26 -13.42 6.88
N LEU A 362 -20.21 -13.11 7.64
CA LEU A 362 -20.10 -11.84 8.37
C LEU A 362 -19.60 -10.67 7.49
N PHE A 363 -19.19 -10.95 6.25
CA PHE A 363 -18.57 -9.96 5.35
C PHE A 363 -19.31 -9.83 4.01
N PRO A 364 -20.63 -9.56 4.04
CA PRO A 364 -21.45 -9.53 2.82
C PRO A 364 -21.03 -8.45 1.82
N ASN A 365 -20.50 -7.31 2.29
CA ASN A 365 -20.02 -6.25 1.40
C ASN A 365 -18.70 -6.64 0.69
N SER A 366 -17.79 -7.31 1.42
CA SER A 366 -16.56 -7.86 0.82
C SER A 366 -16.89 -8.93 -0.23
N ASP A 367 -17.89 -9.79 0.03
CA ASP A 367 -18.41 -10.76 -0.92
C ASP A 367 -19.05 -10.09 -2.14
N TYR A 368 -19.84 -9.03 -1.92
CA TYR A 368 -20.44 -8.25 -3.00
C TYR A 368 -19.37 -7.68 -3.92
N ILE A 369 -18.34 -7.06 -3.34
CA ILE A 369 -17.22 -6.50 -4.11
C ILE A 369 -16.45 -7.60 -4.83
N MET A 370 -16.22 -8.76 -4.22
CA MET A 370 -15.57 -9.89 -4.86
C MET A 370 -16.36 -10.40 -6.07
N LYS A 371 -17.68 -10.44 -5.98
CA LYS A 371 -18.59 -10.93 -7.04
C LYS A 371 -18.80 -9.92 -8.15
N TYR A 372 -18.91 -8.62 -7.83
CA TYR A 372 -19.39 -7.59 -8.77
C TYR A 372 -18.35 -6.49 -9.06
N GLY A 373 -17.20 -6.48 -8.39
CA GLY A 373 -16.18 -5.45 -8.50
C GLY A 373 -15.05 -5.81 -9.47
N LEU A 374 -14.55 -4.80 -10.19
CA LEU A 374 -13.32 -4.87 -10.97
C LEU A 374 -12.63 -3.51 -11.04
N LEU A 375 -11.36 -3.49 -11.42
CA LEU A 375 -10.53 -2.29 -11.56
C LEU A 375 -10.16 -2.08 -13.03
N ILE A 376 -10.16 -0.81 -13.44
CA ILE A 376 -9.58 -0.34 -14.70
C ILE A 376 -8.53 0.74 -14.43
N GLY A 377 -7.67 1.00 -15.43
CA GLY A 377 -6.61 1.99 -15.29
C GLY A 377 -7.12 3.42 -15.16
N CYS A 378 -6.54 4.19 -14.22
CA CYS A 378 -6.64 5.65 -14.18
C CYS A 378 -5.27 6.33 -14.05
N HIS A 379 -4.19 5.58 -14.32
CA HIS A 379 -2.81 6.01 -14.12
C HIS A 379 -2.39 7.18 -15.04
N GLN A 380 -1.29 7.84 -14.67
CA GLN A 380 -0.76 9.04 -15.33
C GLN A 380 -0.30 8.82 -16.79
N GLY A 381 -0.17 7.59 -17.23
CA GLY A 381 0.17 7.24 -18.61
C GLY A 381 -1.01 7.16 -19.57
N LEU A 382 -2.26 7.31 -19.07
CA LEU A 382 -3.45 7.35 -19.90
C LEU A 382 -3.76 8.79 -20.34
N ASN A 383 -4.08 8.95 -21.62
CA ASN A 383 -4.55 10.22 -22.18
C ASN A 383 -6.10 10.24 -22.30
N LYS A 384 -6.66 11.35 -22.74
CA LYS A 384 -8.12 11.49 -22.89
C LYS A 384 -8.71 10.55 -23.94
N LYS A 385 -7.97 10.22 -25.01
CA LYS A 385 -8.42 9.30 -26.08
C LYS A 385 -8.56 7.89 -25.52
N ASP A 386 -7.58 7.44 -24.69
CA ASP A 386 -7.65 6.13 -24.01
C ASP A 386 -8.90 6.03 -23.13
N ILE A 387 -9.17 7.07 -22.33
CA ILE A 387 -10.34 7.12 -21.44
C ILE A 387 -11.65 7.09 -22.27
N SER A 388 -11.74 7.88 -23.35
CA SER A 388 -12.91 7.90 -24.22
C SER A 388 -13.14 6.54 -24.91
N TYR A 389 -12.06 5.85 -25.29
CA TYR A 389 -12.14 4.51 -25.86
C TYR A 389 -12.68 3.50 -24.84
N ILE A 390 -12.19 3.52 -23.59
CA ILE A 390 -12.74 2.69 -22.52
C ILE A 390 -14.25 2.93 -22.38
N HIS A 391 -14.66 4.19 -22.31
CA HIS A 391 -16.08 4.55 -22.15
C HIS A 391 -16.94 4.07 -23.33
N SER A 392 -16.47 4.21 -24.57
CA SER A 392 -17.21 3.74 -25.75
C SER A 392 -17.44 2.23 -25.72
N LYS A 393 -16.42 1.43 -25.31
CA LYS A 393 -16.55 -0.02 -25.20
C LYS A 393 -17.48 -0.46 -24.08
N ILE A 394 -17.54 0.31 -22.98
CA ILE A 394 -18.51 0.08 -21.91
C ILE A 394 -19.93 0.34 -22.41
N VAL A 395 -20.16 1.46 -23.12
CA VAL A 395 -21.49 1.79 -23.68
C VAL A 395 -21.95 0.73 -24.65
N ASN A 396 -21.08 0.26 -25.55
CA ASN A 396 -21.40 -0.79 -26.51
C ASN A 396 -21.78 -2.14 -25.87
N PHE A 397 -21.41 -2.36 -24.60
CA PHE A 397 -21.73 -3.58 -23.88
C PHE A 397 -23.05 -3.49 -23.11
N ILE A 398 -23.37 -2.31 -22.55
CA ILE A 398 -24.53 -2.14 -21.67
C ILE A 398 -25.81 -1.71 -22.44
N LYS A 399 -25.69 -1.28 -23.69
CA LYS A 399 -26.78 -1.02 -24.60
C LYS A 399 -27.11 -2.26 -25.42
#